data_c6c0a09bc3acd6132132fc015c2e6649
#
_entry.id   c6c0a09bc3acd6132132fc015c2e6649
#
_cell.length_a   1.000
_cell.length_b   1.000
_cell.length_c   1.000
_cell.angle_alpha   90.00
_cell.angle_beta   90.00
_cell.angle_gamma   90.00
#
_symmetry.space_group_name_H-M   'P 1'
#
loop_
_entity.id
_entity.type
_entity.pdbx_description
1 polymer ?
#
loop_
_entity_poly.entity_id
_entity_poly.type
_entity_poly.pdbx_seq_one_letter_code
_entity_poly.pdbx_strand_id
1 'polypeptide(L)' 'MARKNRNFIDDMVDVFGYDYVIGHCLCSEYDLNNKADREEDADKKNKLRNMAKKYGVRAEQLTRERVENGL' A
#
# COMPACT_ATOMS: atom_id res chain seq x y z
N MET A 1 -15.19 -5.00 19.30
CA MET A 1 -14.61 -5.48 18.78
C MET A 1 -13.98 -6.26 17.69
N ALA A 2 -14.68 -6.56 16.74
CA ALA A 2 -14.24 -7.42 15.69
C ALA A 2 -13.14 -6.87 14.82
N ARG A 3 -12.66 -5.71 15.10
CA ARG A 3 -11.71 -5.09 14.20
C ARG A 3 -10.30 -5.04 14.66
N LYS A 4 -9.95 -5.79 15.67
CA LYS A 4 -8.60 -5.72 16.19
C LYS A 4 -7.52 -6.18 15.21
N ASN A 5 -7.90 -6.87 14.13
CA ASN A 5 -6.95 -7.25 13.11
C ASN A 5 -6.93 -6.33 11.89
N ARG A 6 -7.73 -5.28 11.90
CA ARG A 6 -7.71 -4.31 10.81
C ARG A 6 -6.43 -3.50 10.86
N ASN A 7 -5.86 -3.26 9.71
CA ASN A 7 -4.68 -2.42 9.63
C ASN A 7 -5.07 -1.00 9.25
N PHE A 8 -4.10 -0.10 9.28
CA PHE A 8 -4.30 1.30 8.96
C PHE A 8 -4.92 1.52 7.58
N ILE A 9 -4.54 0.70 6.61
CA ILE A 9 -5.04 0.84 5.23
C ILE A 9 -6.54 0.57 5.17
N ASP A 10 -7.01 -0.45 5.89
CA ASP A 10 -8.44 -0.77 5.90
C ASP A 10 -9.26 0.38 6.50
N ASP A 11 -8.73 1.01 7.56
CA ASP A 11 -9.38 2.15 8.16
C ASP A 11 -9.43 3.34 7.19
N MET A 12 -8.38 3.56 6.41
CA MET A 12 -8.36 4.61 5.40
C MET A 12 -9.43 4.39 4.33
N VAL A 13 -9.65 3.13 3.92
CA VAL A 13 -10.69 2.83 2.94
C VAL A 13 -12.07 3.24 3.46
N ASP A 14 -12.34 2.97 4.74
CA ASP A 14 -13.62 3.35 5.33
C ASP A 14 -13.84 4.86 5.34
N VAL A 15 -12.78 5.63 5.56
CA VAL A 15 -12.89 7.08 5.68
C VAL A 15 -12.80 7.79 4.33
N PHE A 16 -11.89 7.38 3.46
CA PHE A 16 -11.58 8.10 2.23
C PHE A 16 -12.04 7.41 0.95
N GLY A 17 -12.39 6.13 1.02
CA GLY A 17 -12.82 5.37 -0.14
C GLY A 17 -11.68 4.68 -0.86
N TYR A 18 -12.04 3.76 -1.76
CA TYR A 18 -11.05 2.93 -2.46
C TYR A 18 -10.11 3.73 -3.35
N ASP A 19 -10.63 4.65 -4.14
CA ASP A 19 -9.81 5.38 -5.12
C ASP A 19 -8.69 6.15 -4.44
N TYR A 20 -9.01 6.81 -3.33
CA TYR A 20 -8.01 7.58 -2.58
C TYR A 20 -6.92 6.66 -2.05
N VAL A 21 -7.32 5.55 -1.43
CA VAL A 21 -6.36 4.66 -0.76
C VAL A 21 -5.52 3.89 -1.77
N ILE A 22 -6.11 3.47 -2.88
CA ILE A 22 -5.35 2.83 -3.96
C ILE A 22 -4.28 3.79 -4.47
N GLY A 23 -4.65 5.05 -4.72
CA GLY A 23 -3.68 6.06 -5.15
C GLY A 23 -2.58 6.29 -4.13
N HIS A 24 -2.94 6.34 -2.85
CA HIS A 24 -1.96 6.49 -1.77
C HIS A 24 -0.96 5.32 -1.76
N CYS A 25 -1.46 4.09 -1.90
CA CYS A 25 -0.60 2.91 -1.93
C CYS A 25 0.35 2.92 -3.12
N LEU A 26 -0.15 3.30 -4.30
CA LEU A 26 0.70 3.36 -5.49
C LEU A 26 1.76 4.44 -5.38
N CYS A 27 1.41 5.60 -4.84
CA CYS A 27 2.38 6.68 -4.62
C CYS A 27 3.43 6.27 -3.60
N SER A 28 3.02 5.58 -2.54
CA SER A 28 3.94 5.10 -1.51
C SER A 28 4.92 4.08 -2.10
N GLU A 29 4.42 3.19 -2.94
CA GLU A 29 5.26 2.20 -3.62
C GLU A 29 6.31 2.90 -4.48
N TYR A 30 5.89 3.88 -5.26
CA TYR A 30 6.78 4.63 -6.13
C TYR A 30 7.86 5.35 -5.33
N ASP A 31 7.47 6.06 -4.29
CA ASP A 31 8.41 6.79 -3.45
C ASP A 31 9.43 5.87 -2.78
N LEU A 32 8.96 4.73 -2.27
CA LEU A 32 9.85 3.78 -1.60
C LEU A 32 10.84 3.16 -2.58
N ASN A 33 10.41 2.86 -3.81
CA ASN A 33 11.30 2.36 -4.83
C ASN A 33 12.35 3.39 -5.23
N ASN A 34 11.95 4.66 -5.31
CA ASN A 34 12.89 5.75 -5.60
C ASN A 34 13.93 5.89 -4.49
N LYS A 35 13.49 5.79 -3.23
CA LYS A 35 14.41 5.81 -2.11
C LYS A 35 15.35 4.62 -2.13
N ALA A 36 14.83 3.45 -2.49
CA ALA A 36 15.66 2.25 -2.60
C ALA A 36 16.74 2.42 -3.68
N ASP A 37 16.38 3.03 -4.80
CA ASP A 37 17.35 3.26 -5.88
C ASP A 37 18.49 4.17 -5.46
N ARG A 38 18.24 5.07 -4.51
CA ARG A 38 19.25 6.01 -4.01
C ARG A 38 20.02 5.46 -2.82
N GLU A 39 19.55 4.37 -2.22
CA GLU A 39 20.15 3.82 -1.02
C GLU A 39 21.38 2.97 -1.38
N GLU A 40 22.50 3.26 -0.74
CA GLU A 40 23.74 2.52 -0.98
C GLU A 40 23.87 1.28 -0.09
N ASP A 41 23.23 1.29 1.08
CA ASP A 41 23.27 0.17 2.00
C ASP A 41 22.32 -0.93 1.51
N ALA A 42 22.86 -2.12 1.25
CA ALA A 42 22.09 -3.22 0.68
C ALA A 42 20.94 -3.65 1.59
N ASP A 43 21.15 -3.67 2.89
CA ASP A 43 20.09 -4.09 3.84
C ASP A 43 18.95 -3.08 3.86
N LYS A 44 19.28 -1.79 3.90
CA LYS A 44 18.27 -0.73 3.88
C LYS A 44 17.53 -0.72 2.55
N LYS A 45 18.25 -0.91 1.47
CA LYS A 45 17.67 -0.99 0.13
C LYS A 45 16.64 -2.11 0.04
N ASN A 46 16.98 -3.28 0.55
CA ASN A 46 16.07 -4.42 0.56
C ASN A 46 14.84 -4.16 1.40
N LYS A 47 15.00 -3.51 2.55
CA LYS A 47 13.87 -3.16 3.41
C LYS A 47 12.92 -2.21 2.70
N LEU A 48 13.47 -1.21 2.01
CA LEU A 48 12.67 -0.24 1.27
C LEU A 48 11.89 -0.93 0.14
N ARG A 49 12.54 -1.83 -0.58
CA ARG A 49 11.85 -2.57 -1.65
C ARG A 49 10.77 -3.49 -1.12
N ASN A 50 11.01 -4.12 0.03
CA ASN A 50 9.99 -4.96 0.65
C ASN A 50 8.77 -4.15 1.09
N MET A 51 9.00 -2.95 1.64
CA MET A 51 7.91 -2.05 2.00
C MET A 51 7.12 -1.62 0.76
N ALA A 52 7.84 -1.27 -0.31
CA ALA A 52 7.20 -0.88 -1.57
C ALA A 52 6.33 -2.02 -2.10
N LYS A 53 6.84 -3.23 -2.05
CA LYS A 53 6.09 -4.41 -2.51
C LYS A 53 4.80 -4.60 -1.73
N LYS A 54 4.83 -4.39 -0.42
CA LYS A 54 3.63 -4.51 0.41
C LYS A 54 2.55 -3.51 -0.02
N TYR A 55 2.94 -2.28 -0.30
CA TYR A 55 2.00 -1.28 -0.78
C TYR A 55 1.43 -1.65 -2.15
N GLY A 56 2.27 -2.16 -3.06
CA GLY A 56 1.83 -2.58 -4.37
C GLY A 56 0.82 -3.72 -4.30
N VAL A 57 1.09 -4.71 -3.46
CA VAL A 57 0.18 -5.84 -3.24
C VAL A 57 -1.15 -5.35 -2.67
N ARG A 58 -1.08 -4.42 -1.71
CA ARG A 58 -2.30 -3.89 -1.10
C ARG A 58 -3.13 -3.11 -2.10
N ALA A 59 -2.49 -2.30 -2.94
CA ALA A 59 -3.21 -1.56 -3.99
C ALA A 59 -3.94 -2.53 -4.93
N GLU A 60 -3.29 -3.62 -5.29
CA GLU A 60 -3.89 -4.63 -6.15
C GLU A 60 -5.09 -5.29 -5.50
N GLN A 61 -4.98 -5.65 -4.22
CA GLN A 61 -6.08 -6.23 -3.48
C GLN A 61 -7.28 -5.29 -3.39
N LEU A 62 -7.02 -4.02 -3.11
CA LEU A 62 -8.07 -3.02 -3.01
C LEU A 62 -8.77 -2.80 -4.34
N THR A 63 -8.01 -2.84 -5.44
CA THR A 63 -8.58 -2.71 -6.77
C THR A 63 -9.55 -3.86 -7.05
N ARG A 64 -9.19 -5.08 -6.67
CA ARG A 64 -10.07 -6.23 -6.81
C ARG A 64 -11.33 -6.10 -5.97
N GLU A 65 -11.18 -5.70 -4.71
CA GLU A 65 -12.31 -5.50 -3.81
C GLU A 65 -13.27 -4.46 -4.38
N ARG A 66 -12.73 -3.38 -4.92
CA ARG A 66 -13.55 -2.33 -5.52
C ARG A 66 -14.40 -2.87 -6.66
N VAL A 67 -13.80 -3.66 -7.52
CA VAL A 67 -14.51 -4.26 -8.65
C VAL A 67 -15.57 -5.25 -8.16
N GLU A 68 -15.22 -6.11 -7.20
CA GLU A 68 -16.15 -7.10 -6.66
C GLU A 68 -17.35 -6.47 -5.96
N ASN A 69 -17.15 -5.31 -5.35
CA ASN A 69 -18.23 -4.61 -4.67
C ASN A 69 -19.04 -3.71 -5.61
N GLY A 70 -18.72 -3.68 -6.88
CA GLY A 70 -19.47 -2.91 -7.86
C GLY A 70 -19.25 -1.41 -7.79
N LEU A 71 -18.13 -0.98 -7.29
CA LEU A 71 -17.85 0.44 -7.13
C LEU A 71 -17.08 1.06 -8.29
#